data_754d7daaf859fee638cd72576dcf2d0d
#
_entry.id   754d7daaf859fee638cd72576dcf2d0d
#
_cell.length_a   1.000
_cell.length_b   1.000
_cell.length_c   1.000
_cell.angle_alpha   90.00
_cell.angle_beta   90.00
_cell.angle_gamma   90.00
#
_symmetry.space_group_name_H-M   'P 1'
#
loop_
_entity.id
_entity.type
_entity.pdbx_description
1 polymer ?
#
loop_
_entity_poly.entity_id
_entity_poly.type
_entity_poly.pdbx_seq_one_letter_code
_entity_poly.pdbx_strand_id
1 'polypeptide(L)'
;MEAAASTSSSGTSSSGTSSSGTAATPAATPSAPPAAERINGGQALIRSLELEGTDTIFGLPGGAILPVYDPILDSPIRHILVRHEQGAGHMAEGYAHATGRPGVAMVTSGPAATNIVTPLCDAYMDSVPMVCITGQVGTKSLGTDAFQEADTVGITRSVTKHNELVTLAADIPLKVRQAFHLATTGRPGPVLLDIPKDIVDPNNPDAWFDWRWPTDEEVLASLPGYRPTTTGHPRKIREAAEMILAAERPVLYIGGGILKARAAEALRELAELLRIPVVTTLMARGAFPDDHELCLGMPGMHGNYTAVTAMQRSDLLIALGSRFDDRVTGKLDEFAPEAKVIHVDIDPAELGKVRNANVPIVGDAKEVIEALLVDLERLGGAEVATDISAWRSTVSGWQEKFPLSY
;
A
#
# COMPACT_ATOMS: atom_id res chain seq x y z
N MET A 1 -5.47 -61.04 0.73
CA MET A 1 -6.09 -62.05 1.58
C MET A 1 -7.42 -61.50 1.96
N GLU A 2 -8.28 -61.91 1.23
CA GLU A 2 -9.48 -62.76 1.36
C GLU A 2 -10.66 -61.99 1.93
N ALA A 3 -11.62 -61.63 1.12
CA ALA A 3 -12.64 -62.46 0.45
C ALA A 3 -13.72 -62.86 1.45
N ALA A 4 -14.87 -62.55 1.25
CA ALA A 4 -15.99 -62.92 0.42
C ALA A 4 -17.18 -63.10 1.36
N ALA A 5 -18.36 -62.97 1.06
CA ALA A 5 -19.32 -63.08 0.04
C ALA A 5 -20.70 -63.43 0.67
N SER A 6 -21.69 -62.79 0.12
CA SER A 6 -23.02 -63.25 -0.30
C SER A 6 -23.87 -64.13 0.62
N THR A 7 -25.17 -63.84 0.74
CA THR A 7 -26.20 -64.50 -0.04
C THR A 7 -27.61 -63.94 0.15
N SER A 8 -28.35 -63.91 -0.90
CA SER A 8 -29.73 -63.55 -1.13
C SER A 8 -30.75 -64.48 -0.48
N SER A 9 -31.95 -63.99 -0.17
CA SER A 9 -33.18 -64.81 -0.46
C SER A 9 -34.43 -63.87 -0.51
N SER A 10 -35.15 -64.10 -1.51
CA SER A 10 -36.45 -63.60 -1.94
C SER A 10 -37.61 -64.09 -1.06
N GLY A 11 -38.64 -63.28 -0.93
CA GLY A 11 -39.93 -63.70 -0.37
C GLY A 11 -41.03 -62.68 -0.69
N THR A 12 -41.95 -63.09 -1.51
CA THR A 12 -43.09 -62.35 -2.07
C THR A 12 -44.29 -62.26 -1.13
N SER A 13 -45.10 -61.24 -1.37
CA SER A 13 -46.56 -61.04 -1.30
C SER A 13 -47.21 -60.74 0.05
N SER A 14 -47.95 -59.66 0.17
CA SER A 14 -49.38 -59.53 -0.15
C SER A 14 -49.97 -58.22 0.34
N SER A 15 -50.88 -57.74 -0.45
CA SER A 15 -51.71 -56.50 -0.35
C SER A 15 -52.44 -56.31 0.99
N GLY A 16 -52.43 -55.09 1.47
CA GLY A 16 -53.33 -54.64 2.53
C GLY A 16 -53.48 -53.11 2.41
N THR A 17 -54.57 -52.69 1.79
CA THR A 17 -54.99 -51.26 1.79
C THR A 17 -55.54 -50.88 3.16
N SER A 18 -54.89 -49.94 3.81
CA SER A 18 -55.48 -49.20 4.93
C SER A 18 -55.14 -47.73 4.79
N SER A 19 -56.20 -46.95 4.52
CA SER A 19 -56.23 -45.50 4.55
C SER A 19 -55.94 -44.99 5.96
N SER A 20 -54.80 -44.34 6.18
CA SER A 20 -54.53 -43.57 7.37
C SER A 20 -54.27 -42.11 6.99
N GLY A 21 -55.13 -41.26 7.50
CA GLY A 21 -55.03 -39.81 7.31
C GLY A 21 -53.70 -39.25 7.79
N THR A 22 -53.02 -38.58 6.92
CA THR A 22 -51.84 -37.82 7.23
C THR A 22 -52.23 -36.54 8.03
N ALA A 23 -51.98 -36.59 9.31
CA ALA A 23 -51.99 -35.35 10.13
C ALA A 23 -50.85 -34.46 9.62
N ALA A 24 -51.19 -33.27 9.15
CA ALA A 24 -50.26 -32.26 8.76
C ALA A 24 -49.39 -31.84 9.98
N THR A 25 -48.09 -32.06 9.90
CA THR A 25 -47.09 -31.55 10.83
C THR A 25 -47.18 -30.02 10.79
N PRO A 26 -47.30 -29.29 11.92
CA PRO A 26 -47.28 -27.85 11.89
C PRO A 26 -45.94 -27.37 11.34
N ALA A 27 -45.97 -26.46 10.39
CA ALA A 27 -44.80 -25.79 9.86
C ALA A 27 -43.96 -25.18 10.99
N ALA A 28 -42.72 -25.56 11.09
CA ALA A 28 -41.78 -24.96 12.03
C ALA A 28 -41.75 -23.44 11.83
N THR A 29 -42.07 -22.70 12.87
CA THR A 29 -41.92 -21.24 12.90
C THR A 29 -40.44 -20.93 12.57
N PRO A 30 -40.16 -20.04 11.60
CA PRO A 30 -38.77 -19.68 11.32
C PRO A 30 -38.13 -19.16 12.62
N SER A 31 -37.02 -19.79 13.03
CA SER A 31 -36.25 -19.33 14.17
C SER A 31 -35.83 -17.87 13.92
N ALA A 32 -36.02 -17.00 14.89
CA ALA A 32 -35.54 -15.65 14.83
C ALA A 32 -34.03 -15.68 14.48
N PRO A 33 -33.58 -14.75 13.62
CA PRO A 33 -32.14 -14.67 13.34
C PRO A 33 -31.37 -14.56 14.68
N PRO A 34 -30.18 -15.15 14.78
CA PRO A 34 -29.39 -15.05 15.99
C PRO A 34 -29.24 -13.57 16.35
N ALA A 35 -29.39 -13.23 17.62
CA ALA A 35 -29.23 -11.85 18.10
C ALA A 35 -27.85 -11.34 17.65
N ALA A 36 -27.81 -10.13 17.11
CA ALA A 36 -26.55 -9.52 16.69
C ALA A 36 -25.60 -9.50 17.90
N GLU A 37 -24.35 -9.87 17.68
CA GLU A 37 -23.31 -9.82 18.72
C GLU A 37 -23.10 -8.37 19.13
N ARG A 38 -23.23 -8.07 20.43
CA ARG A 38 -23.03 -6.72 20.96
C ARG A 38 -21.63 -6.58 21.54
N ILE A 39 -20.86 -5.62 21.03
CA ILE A 39 -19.48 -5.36 21.47
C ILE A 39 -19.26 -3.88 21.76
N ASN A 40 -18.21 -3.55 22.51
CA ASN A 40 -17.81 -2.16 22.74
C ASN A 40 -16.78 -1.68 21.69
N GLY A 41 -16.54 -0.36 21.63
CA GLY A 41 -15.64 0.23 20.67
C GLY A 41 -14.19 -0.27 20.77
N GLY A 42 -13.69 -0.61 21.97
CA GLY A 42 -12.36 -1.18 22.16
C GLY A 42 -12.24 -2.57 21.51
N GLN A 43 -13.23 -3.44 21.76
CA GLN A 43 -13.32 -4.75 21.11
C GLN A 43 -13.49 -4.63 19.59
N ALA A 44 -14.30 -3.67 19.15
CA ALA A 44 -14.52 -3.42 17.72
C ALA A 44 -13.24 -2.98 17.02
N LEU A 45 -12.44 -2.13 17.64
CA LEU A 45 -11.18 -1.67 17.07
C LEU A 45 -10.20 -2.83 16.88
N ILE A 46 -9.97 -3.65 17.91
CA ILE A 46 -9.05 -4.79 17.80
C ILE A 46 -9.56 -5.82 16.79
N ARG A 47 -10.83 -6.19 16.84
CA ARG A 47 -11.43 -7.11 15.86
C ARG A 47 -11.35 -6.59 14.42
N SER A 48 -11.50 -5.29 14.22
CA SER A 48 -11.33 -4.68 12.89
C SER A 48 -9.90 -4.79 12.40
N LEU A 49 -8.90 -4.58 13.26
CA LEU A 49 -7.49 -4.76 12.92
C LEU A 49 -7.16 -6.22 12.57
N GLU A 50 -7.73 -7.19 13.30
CA GLU A 50 -7.60 -8.62 12.98
C GLU A 50 -8.15 -8.95 11.60
N LEU A 51 -9.34 -8.43 11.26
CA LEU A 51 -9.99 -8.67 9.98
C LEU A 51 -9.27 -7.99 8.80
N GLU A 52 -8.55 -6.89 9.05
CA GLU A 52 -7.63 -6.27 8.08
C GLU A 52 -6.26 -6.97 8.01
N GLY A 53 -6.09 -8.09 8.72
CA GLY A 53 -4.89 -8.93 8.67
C GLY A 53 -3.70 -8.36 9.46
N THR A 54 -3.93 -7.48 10.43
CA THR A 54 -2.89 -6.99 11.33
C THR A 54 -2.42 -8.13 12.23
N ASP A 55 -1.14 -8.45 12.20
CA ASP A 55 -0.52 -9.44 13.09
C ASP A 55 0.38 -8.81 14.16
N THR A 56 0.76 -7.55 13.99
CA THR A 56 1.66 -6.85 14.90
C THR A 56 1.25 -5.39 15.04
N ILE A 57 1.19 -4.91 16.28
CA ILE A 57 0.99 -3.50 16.65
C ILE A 57 2.20 -3.03 17.43
N PHE A 58 2.74 -1.87 17.05
CA PHE A 58 3.79 -1.17 17.79
C PHE A 58 3.16 -0.05 18.61
N GLY A 59 3.37 -0.01 19.93
CA GLY A 59 2.63 0.95 20.72
C GLY A 59 3.14 1.21 22.11
N LEU A 60 2.59 2.26 22.72
CA LEU A 60 2.80 2.62 24.12
C LEU A 60 1.44 2.93 24.76
N PRO A 61 1.00 2.14 25.76
CA PRO A 61 -0.26 2.36 26.44
C PRO A 61 -0.25 3.67 27.24
N GLY A 62 -1.43 4.27 27.37
CA GLY A 62 -1.66 5.45 28.21
C GLY A 62 -3.14 5.70 28.44
N GLY A 63 -3.48 6.62 29.32
CA GLY A 63 -4.80 6.76 29.90
C GLY A 63 -5.98 6.85 28.94
N ALA A 64 -5.80 7.49 27.76
CA ALA A 64 -6.89 7.65 26.80
C ALA A 64 -7.12 6.39 25.93
N ILE A 65 -6.07 5.60 25.65
CA ILE A 65 -6.18 4.41 24.79
C ILE A 65 -6.23 3.09 25.59
N LEU A 66 -6.08 3.15 26.91
CA LEU A 66 -6.03 1.96 27.77
C LEU A 66 -7.20 0.99 27.58
N PRO A 67 -8.47 1.43 27.38
CA PRO A 67 -9.57 0.50 27.14
C PRO A 67 -9.43 -0.38 25.89
N VAL A 68 -8.60 0.01 24.93
CA VAL A 68 -8.30 -0.79 23.73
C VAL A 68 -7.25 -1.86 24.02
N TYR A 69 -6.44 -1.68 25.05
CA TYR A 69 -5.41 -2.66 25.42
C TYR A 69 -5.95 -3.92 26.09
N ASP A 70 -7.12 -3.85 26.74
CA ASP A 70 -7.75 -5.04 27.33
C ASP A 70 -8.09 -6.09 26.25
N PRO A 71 -8.80 -5.77 25.15
CA PRO A 71 -9.08 -6.74 24.09
C PRO A 71 -7.85 -7.31 23.40
N ILE A 72 -6.69 -6.62 23.40
CA ILE A 72 -5.44 -7.16 22.82
C ILE A 72 -4.98 -8.43 23.54
N LEU A 73 -5.26 -8.57 24.84
CA LEU A 73 -4.85 -9.74 25.62
C LEU A 73 -5.48 -11.05 25.12
N ASP A 74 -6.65 -10.97 24.52
CA ASP A 74 -7.41 -12.10 23.96
C ASP A 74 -7.23 -12.22 22.43
N SER A 75 -6.46 -11.31 21.82
CA SER A 75 -6.20 -11.23 20.38
C SER A 75 -4.93 -11.98 19.96
N PRO A 76 -4.88 -12.58 18.77
CA PRO A 76 -3.65 -13.14 18.22
C PRO A 76 -2.62 -12.05 17.80
N ILE A 77 -3.01 -10.78 17.82
CA ILE A 77 -2.13 -9.67 17.43
C ILE A 77 -0.98 -9.54 18.43
N ARG A 78 0.24 -9.60 17.93
CA ARG A 78 1.44 -9.36 18.73
C ARG A 78 1.59 -7.87 19.04
N HIS A 79 1.59 -7.49 20.30
CA HIS A 79 1.91 -6.13 20.73
C HIS A 79 3.41 -5.99 21.03
N ILE A 80 4.08 -5.02 20.38
CA ILE A 80 5.46 -4.64 20.66
C ILE A 80 5.45 -3.35 21.46
N LEU A 81 5.76 -3.46 22.75
CA LEU A 81 5.87 -2.32 23.65
C LEU A 81 7.14 -1.50 23.33
N VAL A 82 6.95 -0.25 23.00
CA VAL A 82 8.05 0.71 22.75
C VAL A 82 8.36 1.55 24.00
N ARG A 83 9.46 2.29 23.96
CA ARG A 83 9.87 3.22 25.01
C ARG A 83 9.62 4.69 24.67
N HIS A 84 9.25 4.95 23.42
CA HIS A 84 8.92 6.26 22.89
C HIS A 84 7.98 6.10 21.69
N GLU A 85 6.96 6.90 21.55
CA GLU A 85 5.92 6.77 20.51
C GLU A 85 6.49 6.97 19.11
N GLN A 86 7.48 7.84 18.95
CA GLN A 86 8.19 7.97 17.68
C GLN A 86 8.79 6.63 17.23
N GLY A 87 9.32 5.84 18.17
CA GLY A 87 9.80 4.49 17.88
C GLY A 87 8.69 3.55 17.41
N ALA A 88 7.46 3.68 17.93
CA ALA A 88 6.32 2.90 17.45
C ALA A 88 6.03 3.17 15.96
N GLY A 89 6.01 4.44 15.58
CA GLY A 89 5.77 4.84 14.19
C GLY A 89 6.87 4.33 13.25
N HIS A 90 8.16 4.55 13.56
CA HIS A 90 9.26 4.06 12.72
C HIS A 90 9.33 2.52 12.67
N MET A 91 8.94 1.81 13.74
CA MET A 91 8.83 0.34 13.69
C MET A 91 7.68 -0.11 12.77
N ALA A 92 6.53 0.57 12.81
CA ALA A 92 5.41 0.31 11.90
C ALA A 92 5.80 0.57 10.44
N GLU A 93 6.53 1.67 10.18
CA GLU A 93 7.08 2.00 8.88
C GLU A 93 8.07 0.92 8.39
N GLY A 94 9.04 0.54 9.23
CA GLY A 94 10.00 -0.52 8.92
C GLY A 94 9.32 -1.87 8.66
N TYR A 95 8.26 -2.19 9.42
CA TYR A 95 7.43 -3.36 9.18
C TYR A 95 6.78 -3.32 7.78
N ALA A 96 6.23 -2.17 7.38
CA ALA A 96 5.61 -2.01 6.07
C ALA A 96 6.64 -2.16 4.94
N HIS A 97 7.83 -1.61 5.08
CA HIS A 97 8.92 -1.81 4.12
C HIS A 97 9.33 -3.28 3.98
N ALA A 98 9.45 -3.98 5.10
CA ALA A 98 9.94 -5.37 5.10
C ALA A 98 8.89 -6.37 4.60
N THR A 99 7.61 -6.12 4.85
CA THR A 99 6.52 -7.08 4.58
C THR A 99 5.67 -6.73 3.37
N GLY A 100 5.68 -5.48 2.92
CA GLY A 100 4.75 -4.96 1.91
C GLY A 100 3.29 -4.89 2.40
N ARG A 101 3.05 -4.96 3.72
CA ARG A 101 1.75 -4.81 4.38
C ARG A 101 1.72 -3.53 5.19
N PRO A 102 0.54 -2.91 5.46
CA PRO A 102 0.48 -1.73 6.32
C PRO A 102 1.04 -2.00 7.71
N GLY A 103 1.88 -1.10 8.20
CA GLY A 103 2.31 -1.13 9.58
C GLY A 103 1.28 -0.44 10.48
N VAL A 104 1.09 -0.94 11.72
CA VAL A 104 0.14 -0.37 12.66
C VAL A 104 0.85 0.15 13.90
N ALA A 105 0.64 1.45 14.20
CA ALA A 105 1.11 2.08 15.43
C ALA A 105 -0.09 2.50 16.29
N MET A 106 -0.02 2.28 17.61
CA MET A 106 -1.09 2.66 18.54
C MET A 106 -0.51 3.35 19.78
N VAL A 107 -0.93 4.61 20.00
CA VAL A 107 -0.41 5.46 21.07
C VAL A 107 -1.54 6.22 21.77
N THR A 108 -1.28 6.79 22.93
CA THR A 108 -2.27 7.56 23.68
C THR A 108 -2.41 9.02 23.18
N SER A 109 -3.14 9.85 23.90
CA SER A 109 -3.46 11.24 23.56
C SER A 109 -2.31 12.23 23.84
N GLY A 110 -2.47 13.46 23.40
CA GLY A 110 -1.64 14.60 23.74
C GLY A 110 -0.17 14.41 23.37
N PRO A 111 0.75 14.37 24.33
CA PRO A 111 2.18 14.27 24.04
C PRO A 111 2.54 13.01 23.24
N ALA A 112 1.82 11.91 23.39
CA ALA A 112 2.02 10.70 22.62
C ALA A 112 1.60 10.88 21.16
N ALA A 113 0.45 11.49 20.92
CA ALA A 113 -0.02 11.82 19.56
C ALA A 113 0.91 12.81 18.87
N THR A 114 1.48 13.78 19.57
CA THR A 114 2.47 14.70 18.98
C THR A 114 3.82 14.04 18.71
N ASN A 115 4.23 13.04 19.51
CA ASN A 115 5.48 12.30 19.30
C ASN A 115 5.45 11.41 18.03
N ILE A 116 4.27 11.05 17.51
CA ILE A 116 4.16 10.22 16.30
C ILE A 116 4.25 11.02 14.99
N VAL A 117 4.30 12.35 15.06
CA VAL A 117 4.28 13.23 13.87
C VAL A 117 5.48 13.01 12.96
N THR A 118 6.69 12.84 13.52
CA THR A 118 7.91 12.60 12.71
C THR A 118 7.79 11.33 11.86
N PRO A 119 7.47 10.14 12.42
CA PRO A 119 7.31 8.95 11.59
C PRO A 119 6.12 9.03 10.61
N LEU A 120 5.04 9.76 10.94
CA LEU A 120 3.99 10.04 9.96
C LEU A 120 4.52 10.85 8.77
N CYS A 121 5.32 11.88 9.04
CA CYS A 121 5.94 12.69 8.00
C CYS A 121 6.89 11.86 7.12
N ASP A 122 7.69 10.99 7.72
CA ASP A 122 8.62 10.08 7.04
C ASP A 122 7.85 9.11 6.12
N ALA A 123 6.88 8.40 6.69
CA ALA A 123 6.00 7.50 5.94
C ALA A 123 5.24 8.21 4.80
N TYR A 124 4.81 9.46 5.01
CA TYR A 124 4.15 10.26 3.98
C TYR A 124 5.09 10.61 2.82
N MET A 125 6.31 11.05 3.14
CA MET A 125 7.33 11.41 2.15
C MET A 125 7.79 10.20 1.34
N ASP A 126 7.92 9.03 1.97
CA ASP A 126 8.38 7.80 1.34
C ASP A 126 7.24 6.90 0.83
N SER A 127 6.00 7.41 0.93
CA SER A 127 4.81 6.70 0.44
C SER A 127 4.67 5.31 1.06
N VAL A 128 4.81 5.22 2.39
CA VAL A 128 4.74 3.96 3.16
C VAL A 128 3.34 3.78 3.73
N PRO A 129 2.67 2.66 3.47
CA PRO A 129 1.34 2.41 4.03
C PRO A 129 1.45 2.19 5.54
N MET A 130 0.80 3.04 6.32
CA MET A 130 0.75 2.94 7.77
C MET A 130 -0.63 3.35 8.29
N VAL A 131 -1.14 2.64 9.28
CA VAL A 131 -2.33 3.03 10.04
C VAL A 131 -1.90 3.38 11.46
N CYS A 132 -2.11 4.64 11.82
CA CYS A 132 -1.80 5.13 13.14
C CYS A 132 -3.10 5.34 13.93
N ILE A 133 -3.16 4.83 15.15
CA ILE A 133 -4.27 4.98 16.07
C ILE A 133 -3.78 5.79 17.26
N THR A 134 -4.40 6.95 17.48
CA THR A 134 -4.15 7.78 18.66
C THR A 134 -5.34 7.75 19.56
N GLY A 135 -5.12 7.70 20.88
CA GLY A 135 -6.17 7.98 21.83
C GLY A 135 -6.46 9.49 21.89
N GLN A 136 -7.67 9.85 22.30
CA GLN A 136 -8.08 11.24 22.51
C GLN A 136 -8.85 11.36 23.84
N VAL A 137 -8.93 12.55 24.38
CA VAL A 137 -9.82 12.83 25.53
C VAL A 137 -11.25 12.49 25.17
N GLY A 138 -12.09 12.24 26.20
CA GLY A 138 -13.51 11.91 25.93
C GLY A 138 -14.22 13.02 25.14
N THR A 139 -15.19 12.65 24.33
CA THR A 139 -15.91 13.54 23.41
C THR A 139 -16.44 14.82 24.05
N LYS A 140 -16.89 14.73 25.32
CA LYS A 140 -17.39 15.89 26.10
C LYS A 140 -16.30 16.86 26.55
N SER A 141 -15.04 16.44 26.48
CA SER A 141 -13.87 17.25 26.89
C SER A 141 -13.12 17.84 25.71
N LEU A 142 -13.51 17.54 24.49
CA LEU A 142 -12.89 18.07 23.28
C LEU A 142 -13.06 19.59 23.22
N GLY A 143 -11.95 20.31 22.95
CA GLY A 143 -11.92 21.77 22.85
C GLY A 143 -11.98 22.50 24.21
N THR A 144 -11.70 21.80 25.31
CA THR A 144 -11.72 22.40 26.66
C THR A 144 -10.35 22.54 27.30
N ASP A 145 -9.27 22.28 26.52
CA ASP A 145 -7.89 22.21 27.03
C ASP A 145 -7.73 21.18 28.16
N ALA A 146 -8.42 20.05 28.02
CA ALA A 146 -8.37 18.96 28.96
C ALA A 146 -6.97 18.36 29.10
N PHE A 147 -6.66 17.71 30.22
CA PHE A 147 -5.36 17.09 30.44
C PHE A 147 -4.98 16.13 29.31
N GLN A 148 -3.84 16.38 28.68
CA GLN A 148 -3.32 15.66 27.52
C GLN A 148 -4.25 15.67 26.28
N GLU A 149 -5.05 16.71 26.11
CA GLU A 149 -5.72 17.01 24.86
C GLU A 149 -4.72 17.60 23.85
N ALA A 150 -4.86 17.24 22.59
CA ALA A 150 -4.20 17.88 21.47
C ALA A 150 -5.11 17.83 20.25
N ASP A 151 -5.06 18.85 19.38
CA ASP A 151 -5.69 18.81 18.05
C ASP A 151 -4.87 17.89 17.11
N THR A 152 -4.97 16.59 17.36
CA THR A 152 -4.21 15.58 16.62
C THR A 152 -4.51 15.65 15.12
N VAL A 153 -5.78 15.84 14.76
CA VAL A 153 -6.21 15.94 13.36
C VAL A 153 -5.61 17.19 12.70
N GLY A 154 -5.64 18.33 13.36
CA GLY A 154 -5.03 19.55 12.85
C GLY A 154 -3.51 19.45 12.68
N ILE A 155 -2.83 18.90 13.70
CA ILE A 155 -1.37 18.74 13.70
C ILE A 155 -0.90 17.79 12.60
N THR A 156 -1.61 16.67 12.36
CA THR A 156 -1.17 15.63 11.44
C THR A 156 -1.69 15.78 10.01
N ARG A 157 -2.54 16.76 9.75
CA ARG A 157 -3.17 16.99 8.43
C ARG A 157 -2.19 17.09 7.27
N SER A 158 -1.05 17.74 7.47
CA SER A 158 -0.05 17.95 6.42
C SER A 158 0.93 16.81 6.23
N VAL A 159 0.91 15.83 7.14
CA VAL A 159 1.86 14.70 7.17
C VAL A 159 1.16 13.34 7.10
N THR A 160 -0.11 13.34 6.75
CA THR A 160 -0.91 12.13 6.54
C THR A 160 -1.65 12.20 5.20
N LYS A 161 -1.91 11.04 4.63
CA LYS A 161 -2.76 10.93 3.46
C LYS A 161 -4.23 11.19 3.81
N HIS A 162 -4.64 10.78 5.00
CA HIS A 162 -5.93 11.05 5.61
C HIS A 162 -5.82 10.98 7.12
N ASN A 163 -6.60 11.78 7.82
CA ASN A 163 -6.76 11.69 9.26
C ASN A 163 -8.18 12.04 9.66
N GLU A 164 -8.67 11.41 10.73
CA GLU A 164 -10.04 11.60 11.19
C GLU A 164 -10.17 11.40 12.69
N LEU A 165 -11.03 12.21 13.33
CA LEU A 165 -11.50 12.02 14.69
C LEU A 165 -12.80 11.18 14.65
N VAL A 166 -12.76 9.97 15.22
CA VAL A 166 -13.89 9.05 15.24
C VAL A 166 -14.70 9.26 16.51
N THR A 167 -15.91 9.77 16.40
CA THR A 167 -16.72 10.17 17.58
C THR A 167 -17.83 9.18 17.97
N LEU A 168 -18.06 8.15 17.16
CA LEU A 168 -19.07 7.11 17.42
C LEU A 168 -18.44 5.72 17.43
N ALA A 169 -18.71 4.93 18.45
CA ALA A 169 -18.20 3.57 18.55
C ALA A 169 -18.62 2.69 17.36
N ALA A 170 -19.86 2.82 16.91
CA ALA A 170 -20.41 2.06 15.78
C ALA A 170 -19.73 2.35 14.44
N ASP A 171 -19.04 3.48 14.31
CA ASP A 171 -18.32 3.86 13.07
C ASP A 171 -16.92 3.23 13.00
N ILE A 172 -16.36 2.77 14.12
CA ILE A 172 -15.00 2.23 14.19
C ILE A 172 -14.73 1.18 13.11
N PRO A 173 -15.58 0.17 12.88
CA PRO A 173 -15.31 -0.84 11.85
C PRO A 173 -15.16 -0.26 10.44
N LEU A 174 -16.05 0.67 10.09
CA LEU A 174 -15.98 1.35 8.78
C LEU A 174 -14.73 2.23 8.67
N LYS A 175 -14.41 2.99 9.72
CA LYS A 175 -13.25 3.89 9.72
C LYS A 175 -11.92 3.14 9.65
N VAL A 176 -11.80 2.00 10.33
CA VAL A 176 -10.63 1.12 10.20
C VAL A 176 -10.50 0.61 8.77
N ARG A 177 -11.57 0.07 8.17
CA ARG A 177 -11.54 -0.35 6.77
C ARG A 177 -11.17 0.77 5.80
N GLN A 178 -11.75 1.96 5.98
CA GLN A 178 -11.39 3.15 5.20
C GLN A 178 -9.90 3.49 5.36
N ALA A 179 -9.37 3.44 6.58
CA ALA A 179 -7.96 3.73 6.86
C ALA A 179 -7.02 2.77 6.13
N PHE A 180 -7.28 1.46 6.17
CA PHE A 180 -6.47 0.46 5.44
C PHE A 180 -6.60 0.63 3.93
N HIS A 181 -7.81 0.83 3.42
CA HIS A 181 -8.04 1.08 1.99
C HIS A 181 -7.29 2.33 1.51
N LEU A 182 -7.39 3.44 2.22
CA LEU A 182 -6.71 4.68 1.87
C LEU A 182 -5.19 4.56 2.00
N ALA A 183 -4.68 3.86 3.03
CA ALA A 183 -3.25 3.70 3.22
C ALA A 183 -2.58 2.90 2.10
N THR A 184 -3.30 1.93 1.51
CA THR A 184 -2.72 0.94 0.59
C THR A 184 -3.00 1.20 -0.88
N THR A 185 -4.04 1.95 -1.23
CA THR A 185 -4.44 2.18 -2.63
C THR A 185 -3.96 3.53 -3.17
N GLY A 186 -3.88 3.69 -4.49
CA GLY A 186 -3.24 4.85 -5.11
C GLY A 186 -1.79 5.00 -4.64
N ARG A 187 -1.30 6.22 -4.43
CA ARG A 187 -0.01 6.43 -3.75
C ARG A 187 -0.16 6.00 -2.28
N PRO A 188 0.56 4.98 -1.80
CA PRO A 188 0.48 4.57 -0.40
C PRO A 188 0.91 5.70 0.55
N GLY A 189 0.43 5.63 1.79
CA GLY A 189 0.81 6.65 2.79
C GLY A 189 0.14 6.42 4.13
N PRO A 190 0.52 7.16 5.16
CA PRO A 190 -0.02 7.03 6.51
C PRO A 190 -1.44 7.59 6.62
N VAL A 191 -2.27 6.88 7.37
CA VAL A 191 -3.61 7.31 7.78
C VAL A 191 -3.70 7.27 9.29
N LEU A 192 -4.33 8.29 9.89
CA LEU A 192 -4.47 8.37 11.34
C LEU A 192 -5.96 8.38 11.74
N LEU A 193 -6.29 7.56 12.73
CA LEU A 193 -7.58 7.58 13.42
C LEU A 193 -7.37 8.04 14.86
N ASP A 194 -8.00 9.16 15.23
CA ASP A 194 -7.96 9.71 16.58
C ASP A 194 -9.23 9.27 17.32
N ILE A 195 -9.06 8.50 18.41
CA ILE A 195 -10.12 7.73 19.07
C ILE A 195 -10.37 8.27 20.47
N PRO A 196 -11.49 8.98 20.72
CA PRO A 196 -11.86 9.41 22.04
C PRO A 196 -12.07 8.24 23.02
N LYS A 197 -11.62 8.45 24.28
CA LYS A 197 -11.64 7.43 25.31
C LYS A 197 -13.04 6.85 25.58
N ASP A 198 -14.04 7.71 25.61
CA ASP A 198 -15.41 7.33 25.98
C ASP A 198 -16.08 6.41 24.97
N ILE A 199 -15.71 6.46 23.68
CA ILE A 199 -16.29 5.56 22.67
C ILE A 199 -15.67 4.15 22.68
N VAL A 200 -14.59 3.96 23.40
CA VAL A 200 -13.90 2.65 23.55
C VAL A 200 -13.99 2.09 24.99
N ASP A 201 -14.47 2.88 25.96
CA ASP A 201 -14.56 2.49 27.36
C ASP A 201 -15.73 1.52 27.59
N PRO A 202 -15.49 0.26 28.02
CA PRO A 202 -16.54 -0.72 28.29
C PRO A 202 -17.52 -0.29 29.39
N ASN A 203 -17.14 0.67 30.25
CA ASN A 203 -18.00 1.20 31.31
C ASN A 203 -18.94 2.30 30.80
N ASN A 204 -18.76 2.79 29.57
CA ASN A 204 -19.69 3.72 28.95
C ASN A 204 -20.73 2.95 28.13
N PRO A 205 -22.05 3.04 28.49
CA PRO A 205 -23.11 2.37 27.74
C PRO A 205 -23.17 2.78 26.24
N ASP A 206 -22.78 4.00 25.94
CA ASP A 206 -22.78 4.55 24.55
C ASP A 206 -21.65 3.99 23.70
N ALA A 207 -20.65 3.30 24.30
CA ALA A 207 -19.61 2.59 23.58
C ALA A 207 -20.05 1.22 23.04
N TRP A 208 -21.24 0.72 23.42
CA TRP A 208 -21.73 -0.60 23.05
C TRP A 208 -22.71 -0.53 21.88
N PHE A 209 -22.47 -1.35 20.83
CA PHE A 209 -23.33 -1.42 19.64
C PHE A 209 -23.39 -2.84 19.07
N ASP A 210 -24.32 -3.06 18.14
CA ASP A 210 -24.46 -4.32 17.43
C ASP A 210 -23.35 -4.42 16.36
N TRP A 211 -22.50 -5.45 16.49
CA TRP A 211 -21.36 -5.65 15.62
C TRP A 211 -21.77 -5.96 14.17
N ARG A 212 -21.15 -5.29 13.25
CA ARG A 212 -21.23 -5.57 11.81
C ARG A 212 -19.91 -5.22 11.13
N TRP A 213 -19.43 -6.11 10.26
CA TRP A 213 -18.29 -5.82 9.41
C TRP A 213 -18.78 -5.18 8.10
N PRO A 214 -18.31 -4.01 7.69
CA PRO A 214 -18.71 -3.35 6.45
C PRO A 214 -18.26 -4.13 5.22
N THR A 215 -19.02 -4.08 4.13
CA THR A 215 -18.63 -4.64 2.84
C THR A 215 -17.68 -3.72 2.08
N ASP A 216 -17.03 -4.25 1.01
CA ASP A 216 -16.17 -3.44 0.15
C ASP A 216 -16.96 -2.32 -0.55
N GLU A 217 -18.19 -2.63 -0.98
CA GLU A 217 -19.07 -1.63 -1.60
C GLU A 217 -19.41 -0.49 -0.64
N GLU A 218 -19.66 -0.79 0.63
CA GLU A 218 -19.92 0.23 1.65
C GLU A 218 -18.71 1.12 1.89
N VAL A 219 -17.51 0.55 1.93
CA VAL A 219 -16.26 1.33 2.04
C VAL A 219 -16.10 2.25 0.83
N LEU A 220 -16.23 1.73 -0.38
CA LEU A 220 -16.09 2.52 -1.60
C LEU A 220 -17.19 3.59 -1.72
N ALA A 221 -18.43 3.29 -1.35
CA ALA A 221 -19.53 4.25 -1.33
C ALA A 221 -19.31 5.39 -0.32
N SER A 222 -18.64 5.09 0.79
CA SER A 222 -18.31 6.07 1.84
C SER A 222 -17.13 7.00 1.47
N LEU A 223 -16.41 6.71 0.38
CA LEU A 223 -15.28 7.48 -0.15
C LEU A 223 -15.56 7.98 -1.59
N PRO A 224 -16.63 8.74 -1.84
CA PRO A 224 -17.08 9.04 -3.21
C PRO A 224 -16.07 9.88 -4.01
N GLY A 225 -15.19 10.65 -3.35
CA GLY A 225 -14.15 11.47 -3.97
C GLY A 225 -12.82 10.75 -4.19
N TYR A 226 -12.65 9.52 -3.68
CA TYR A 226 -11.40 8.79 -3.76
C TYR A 226 -11.48 7.69 -4.82
N ARG A 227 -10.85 7.95 -5.97
CA ARG A 227 -10.80 7.02 -7.11
C ARG A 227 -9.42 7.09 -7.76
N PRO A 228 -8.43 6.37 -7.24
CA PRO A 228 -7.09 6.35 -7.84
C PRO A 228 -7.14 5.77 -9.26
N THR A 229 -6.41 6.40 -10.18
CA THR A 229 -6.24 5.90 -11.54
C THR A 229 -5.07 4.92 -11.55
N THR A 230 -5.32 3.65 -11.86
CA THR A 230 -4.28 2.61 -11.94
C THR A 230 -3.87 2.33 -13.39
N THR A 231 -4.82 2.36 -14.31
CA THR A 231 -4.59 2.05 -15.72
C THR A 231 -4.11 3.26 -16.49
N GLY A 232 -2.94 3.17 -17.10
CA GLY A 232 -2.39 4.22 -17.96
C GLY A 232 -3.25 4.49 -19.20
N HIS A 233 -3.28 5.76 -19.67
CA HIS A 233 -4.05 6.10 -20.85
C HIS A 233 -3.44 5.46 -22.13
N PRO A 234 -4.18 4.62 -22.91
CA PRO A 234 -3.64 3.82 -24.01
C PRO A 234 -2.87 4.64 -25.07
N ARG A 235 -3.35 5.85 -25.40
CA ARG A 235 -2.65 6.74 -26.34
C ARG A 235 -1.29 7.17 -25.81
N LYS A 236 -1.17 7.42 -24.50
CA LYS A 236 0.10 7.84 -23.88
C LYS A 236 1.07 6.67 -23.74
N ILE A 237 0.57 5.46 -23.52
CA ILE A 237 1.37 4.24 -23.52
C ILE A 237 1.97 4.01 -24.90
N ARG A 238 1.17 4.13 -25.97
CA ARG A 238 1.66 4.04 -27.34
C ARG A 238 2.70 5.11 -27.68
N GLU A 239 2.45 6.38 -27.33
CA GLU A 239 3.39 7.48 -27.51
C GLU A 239 4.72 7.21 -26.81
N ALA A 240 4.67 6.63 -25.61
CA ALA A 240 5.84 6.19 -24.85
C ALA A 240 6.58 5.05 -25.57
N ALA A 241 5.87 4.02 -26.04
CA ALA A 241 6.47 2.90 -26.78
C ALA A 241 7.19 3.37 -28.05
N GLU A 242 6.55 4.24 -28.85
CA GLU A 242 7.16 4.84 -30.05
C GLU A 242 8.43 5.64 -29.70
N MET A 243 8.40 6.41 -28.61
CA MET A 243 9.55 7.18 -28.14
C MET A 243 10.71 6.29 -27.66
N ILE A 244 10.39 5.18 -26.98
CA ILE A 244 11.38 4.20 -26.52
C ILE A 244 12.08 3.54 -27.70
N LEU A 245 11.33 3.10 -28.72
CA LEU A 245 11.89 2.46 -29.91
C LEU A 245 12.79 3.38 -30.71
N ALA A 246 12.58 4.69 -30.68
CA ALA A 246 13.33 5.70 -31.40
C ALA A 246 14.56 6.24 -30.66
N ALA A 247 14.71 5.92 -29.36
CA ALA A 247 15.79 6.46 -28.53
C ALA A 247 17.16 5.85 -28.87
N GLU A 248 18.22 6.66 -28.89
CA GLU A 248 19.60 6.23 -29.11
C GLU A 248 20.36 5.98 -27.80
N ARG A 249 20.01 6.67 -26.75
CA ARG A 249 20.66 6.62 -25.43
C ARG A 249 19.64 6.55 -24.27
N PRO A 250 18.70 5.58 -24.32
CA PRO A 250 17.68 5.46 -23.30
C PRO A 250 18.25 4.99 -21.97
N VAL A 251 17.62 5.41 -20.86
CA VAL A 251 17.88 4.95 -19.49
C VAL A 251 16.55 4.74 -18.76
N LEU A 252 16.38 3.56 -18.17
CA LEU A 252 15.30 3.28 -17.21
C LEU A 252 15.70 3.86 -15.85
N TYR A 253 14.97 4.88 -15.39
CA TYR A 253 15.13 5.53 -14.09
C TYR A 253 14.05 5.07 -13.13
N ILE A 254 14.42 4.19 -12.19
CA ILE A 254 13.50 3.38 -11.39
C ILE A 254 13.39 3.93 -9.98
N GLY A 255 12.16 4.22 -9.55
CA GLY A 255 11.85 4.65 -8.20
C GLY A 255 11.18 3.58 -7.34
N GLY A 256 10.94 3.88 -6.07
CA GLY A 256 10.31 3.00 -5.09
C GLY A 256 8.90 2.53 -5.47
N GLY A 257 8.25 3.22 -6.43
CA GLY A 257 6.95 2.81 -6.98
C GLY A 257 6.97 1.42 -7.61
N ILE A 258 8.12 0.98 -8.16
CA ILE A 258 8.26 -0.40 -8.72
C ILE A 258 8.09 -1.46 -7.63
N LEU A 259 8.70 -1.26 -6.46
CA LEU A 259 8.57 -2.21 -5.34
C LEU A 259 7.14 -2.20 -4.79
N LYS A 260 6.53 -1.01 -4.67
CA LYS A 260 5.16 -0.84 -4.17
C LYS A 260 4.11 -1.47 -5.11
N ALA A 261 4.32 -1.35 -6.43
CA ALA A 261 3.51 -1.98 -7.46
C ALA A 261 3.82 -3.48 -7.67
N ARG A 262 4.87 -4.03 -7.01
CA ARG A 262 5.36 -5.40 -7.25
C ARG A 262 5.67 -5.65 -8.73
N ALA A 263 6.29 -4.66 -9.39
CA ALA A 263 6.53 -4.63 -10.84
C ALA A 263 7.93 -5.09 -11.25
N ALA A 264 8.72 -5.70 -10.35
CA ALA A 264 10.11 -6.05 -10.60
C ALA A 264 10.30 -7.01 -11.80
N GLU A 265 9.41 -8.00 -11.96
CA GLU A 265 9.46 -8.95 -13.09
C GLU A 265 9.14 -8.25 -14.42
N ALA A 266 8.06 -7.48 -14.49
CA ALA A 266 7.70 -6.73 -15.69
C ALA A 266 8.78 -5.69 -16.07
N LEU A 267 9.39 -5.03 -15.06
CA LEU A 267 10.53 -4.14 -15.28
C LEU A 267 11.71 -4.88 -15.89
N ARG A 268 12.03 -6.07 -15.40
CA ARG A 268 13.13 -6.88 -15.92
C ARG A 268 12.88 -7.26 -17.36
N GLU A 269 11.67 -7.72 -17.69
CA GLU A 269 11.26 -8.05 -19.06
C GLU A 269 11.41 -6.84 -20.00
N LEU A 270 10.93 -5.65 -19.57
CA LEU A 270 11.07 -4.41 -20.34
C LEU A 270 12.54 -4.05 -20.59
N ALA A 271 13.39 -4.16 -19.56
CA ALA A 271 14.81 -3.84 -19.68
C ALA A 271 15.54 -4.81 -20.62
N GLU A 272 15.26 -6.12 -20.49
CA GLU A 272 15.89 -7.18 -21.29
C GLU A 272 15.43 -7.16 -22.75
N LEU A 273 14.13 -6.90 -23.02
CA LEU A 273 13.55 -6.85 -24.37
C LEU A 273 14.32 -5.89 -25.29
N LEU A 274 14.64 -4.71 -24.80
CA LEU A 274 15.33 -3.65 -25.57
C LEU A 274 16.76 -3.39 -25.08
N ARG A 275 17.23 -4.17 -24.09
CA ARG A 275 18.56 -4.08 -23.48
C ARG A 275 18.91 -2.68 -22.95
N ILE A 276 17.91 -2.00 -22.37
CA ILE A 276 18.05 -0.64 -21.85
C ILE A 276 18.73 -0.66 -20.47
N PRO A 277 19.78 0.18 -20.27
CA PRO A 277 20.41 0.32 -18.96
C PRO A 277 19.44 0.80 -17.87
N VAL A 278 19.59 0.25 -16.65
CA VAL A 278 18.71 0.50 -15.49
C VAL A 278 19.48 1.22 -14.39
N VAL A 279 18.90 2.31 -13.91
CA VAL A 279 19.36 3.08 -12.75
C VAL A 279 18.28 3.03 -11.66
N THR A 280 18.62 2.57 -10.46
CA THR A 280 17.68 2.43 -9.34
C THR A 280 17.95 3.48 -8.28
N THR A 281 16.92 4.23 -7.87
CA THR A 281 17.03 5.14 -6.71
C THR A 281 17.31 4.34 -5.43
N LEU A 282 17.69 5.01 -4.35
CA LEU A 282 17.85 4.36 -3.03
C LEU A 282 16.60 3.57 -2.64
N MET A 283 15.41 4.15 -2.81
CA MET A 283 14.13 3.52 -2.48
C MET A 283 13.71 2.41 -3.43
N ALA A 284 14.42 2.24 -4.55
CA ALA A 284 14.19 1.19 -5.53
C ALA A 284 15.25 0.08 -5.49
N ARG A 285 16.20 0.12 -4.54
CA ARG A 285 17.20 -0.93 -4.41
C ARG A 285 16.52 -2.28 -4.14
N GLY A 286 16.95 -3.30 -4.90
CA GLY A 286 16.31 -4.62 -4.90
C GLY A 286 15.16 -4.78 -5.93
N ALA A 287 14.71 -3.71 -6.61
CA ALA A 287 13.72 -3.82 -7.68
C ALA A 287 14.31 -4.42 -8.99
N PHE A 288 15.61 -4.34 -9.15
CA PHE A 288 16.35 -4.91 -10.27
C PHE A 288 17.63 -5.57 -9.74
N PRO A 289 18.05 -6.75 -10.24
CA PRO A 289 19.23 -7.45 -9.74
C PRO A 289 20.50 -6.62 -9.90
N ASP A 290 21.30 -6.52 -8.84
CA ASP A 290 22.52 -5.69 -8.82
C ASP A 290 23.65 -6.26 -9.66
N ASP A 291 23.68 -7.57 -9.88
CA ASP A 291 24.65 -8.31 -10.69
C ASP A 291 24.24 -8.41 -12.18
N HIS A 292 23.10 -7.88 -12.54
CA HIS A 292 22.64 -7.89 -13.93
C HIS A 292 23.46 -6.91 -14.78
N GLU A 293 23.85 -7.31 -15.99
CA GLU A 293 24.67 -6.50 -16.91
C GLU A 293 24.08 -5.12 -17.25
N LEU A 294 22.77 -4.96 -17.20
CA LEU A 294 22.07 -3.70 -17.44
C LEU A 294 21.97 -2.82 -16.19
N CYS A 295 22.31 -3.33 -15.01
CA CYS A 295 22.23 -2.55 -13.77
C CYS A 295 23.42 -1.59 -13.65
N LEU A 296 23.11 -0.28 -13.63
CA LEU A 296 24.12 0.76 -13.47
C LEU A 296 24.31 1.21 -12.02
N GLY A 297 23.48 0.70 -11.11
CA GLY A 297 23.48 1.05 -9.70
C GLY A 297 22.66 2.29 -9.38
N MET A 298 23.05 3.02 -8.32
CA MET A 298 22.29 4.13 -7.75
C MET A 298 22.79 5.49 -8.26
N PRO A 299 21.88 6.42 -8.61
CA PRO A 299 22.23 7.81 -8.95
C PRO A 299 22.25 8.70 -7.72
N GLY A 300 22.61 9.96 -7.93
CA GLY A 300 22.50 11.03 -6.94
C GLY A 300 23.78 11.31 -6.18
N MET A 301 23.67 12.05 -5.07
CA MET A 301 24.81 12.57 -4.28
C MET A 301 25.74 11.46 -3.78
N HIS A 302 25.17 10.29 -3.44
CA HIS A 302 25.91 9.11 -2.99
C HIS A 302 25.91 7.99 -4.04
N GLY A 303 25.58 8.33 -5.28
CA GLY A 303 25.52 7.38 -6.37
C GLY A 303 26.88 7.12 -7.00
N ASN A 304 26.91 6.12 -7.89
CA ASN A 304 28.10 5.79 -8.64
C ASN A 304 28.20 6.60 -9.93
N TYR A 305 29.43 6.78 -10.40
CA TYR A 305 29.75 7.60 -11.58
C TYR A 305 28.95 7.18 -12.82
N THR A 306 28.85 5.88 -13.07
CA THR A 306 28.20 5.34 -14.26
C THR A 306 26.72 5.67 -14.30
N ALA A 307 25.99 5.48 -13.16
CA ALA A 307 24.58 5.78 -13.08
C ALA A 307 24.30 7.27 -13.31
N VAL A 308 25.06 8.15 -12.63
CA VAL A 308 24.92 9.61 -12.78
C VAL A 308 25.23 10.04 -14.21
N THR A 309 26.34 9.54 -14.79
CA THR A 309 26.78 9.95 -16.13
C THR A 309 25.84 9.41 -17.22
N ALA A 310 25.32 8.19 -17.07
CA ALA A 310 24.35 7.63 -18.00
C ALA A 310 23.06 8.46 -18.03
N MET A 311 22.50 8.82 -16.87
CA MET A 311 21.35 9.72 -16.82
C MET A 311 21.64 11.07 -17.46
N GLN A 312 22.79 11.65 -17.15
CA GLN A 312 23.20 12.99 -17.64
C GLN A 312 23.38 13.03 -19.16
N ARG A 313 23.79 11.92 -19.79
CA ARG A 313 24.09 11.80 -21.23
C ARG A 313 22.98 11.13 -22.03
N SER A 314 21.90 10.72 -21.37
CA SER A 314 20.75 10.10 -22.03
C SER A 314 20.04 11.08 -22.96
N ASP A 315 19.39 10.56 -24.01
CA ASP A 315 18.41 11.28 -24.82
C ASP A 315 16.97 10.98 -24.41
N LEU A 316 16.78 9.90 -23.62
CA LEU A 316 15.49 9.51 -23.08
C LEU A 316 15.64 8.96 -21.66
N LEU A 317 15.00 9.60 -20.69
CA LEU A 317 14.77 9.09 -19.34
C LEU A 317 13.37 8.48 -19.24
N ILE A 318 13.30 7.19 -18.93
CA ILE A 318 12.04 6.48 -18.69
C ILE A 318 11.90 6.35 -17.17
N ALA A 319 11.22 7.34 -16.56
CA ALA A 319 11.03 7.43 -15.13
C ALA A 319 9.80 6.61 -14.72
N LEU A 320 10.01 5.53 -13.97
CA LEU A 320 8.97 4.61 -13.52
C LEU A 320 8.85 4.62 -11.99
N GLY A 321 7.78 5.21 -11.48
CA GLY A 321 7.52 5.33 -10.03
C GLY A 321 8.61 6.08 -9.27
N SER A 322 9.17 7.14 -9.89
CA SER A 322 10.23 7.99 -9.32
C SER A 322 9.86 9.47 -9.43
N ARG A 323 10.10 10.24 -8.38
CA ARG A 323 9.63 11.63 -8.24
C ARG A 323 10.64 12.71 -8.61
N PHE A 324 11.77 12.41 -9.20
CA PHE A 324 12.85 13.37 -9.51
C PHE A 324 13.32 14.17 -8.28
N ASP A 325 13.68 13.45 -7.22
CA ASP A 325 14.18 14.01 -5.97
C ASP A 325 15.41 14.88 -6.19
N ASP A 326 15.55 15.99 -5.42
CA ASP A 326 16.66 16.92 -5.53
C ASP A 326 18.04 16.29 -5.21
N ARG A 327 18.07 15.21 -4.43
CA ARG A 327 19.30 14.43 -4.15
C ARG A 327 19.81 13.69 -5.38
N VAL A 328 18.94 13.46 -6.37
CA VAL A 328 19.30 12.86 -7.66
C VAL A 328 19.53 13.90 -8.72
N THR A 329 18.64 14.88 -8.84
CA THR A 329 18.68 15.87 -9.91
C THR A 329 19.73 16.96 -9.69
N GLY A 330 19.97 17.35 -8.44
CA GLY A 330 20.79 18.51 -8.15
C GLY A 330 20.21 19.76 -8.83
N LYS A 331 21.03 20.49 -9.58
CA LYS A 331 20.61 21.69 -10.30
C LYS A 331 19.79 21.32 -11.54
N LEU A 332 18.51 21.59 -11.50
CA LEU A 332 17.53 21.12 -12.51
C LEU A 332 17.85 21.58 -13.94
N ASP A 333 18.34 22.80 -14.11
CA ASP A 333 18.66 23.35 -15.44
C ASP A 333 19.82 22.62 -16.12
N GLU A 334 20.65 21.93 -15.33
CA GLU A 334 21.81 21.17 -15.79
C GLU A 334 21.56 19.64 -15.79
N PHE A 335 20.45 19.18 -15.22
CA PHE A 335 20.14 17.75 -15.12
C PHE A 335 19.61 17.20 -16.45
N ALA A 336 20.36 16.25 -17.04
CA ALA A 336 20.00 15.54 -18.27
C ALA A 336 19.39 16.49 -19.34
N PRO A 337 20.12 17.55 -19.79
CA PRO A 337 19.54 18.65 -20.58
C PRO A 337 19.03 18.19 -21.96
N GLU A 338 19.62 17.12 -22.51
CA GLU A 338 19.23 16.57 -23.82
C GLU A 338 18.10 15.54 -23.73
N ALA A 339 17.79 15.05 -22.52
CA ALA A 339 16.84 13.96 -22.35
C ALA A 339 15.39 14.42 -22.47
N LYS A 340 14.63 13.74 -23.32
CA LYS A 340 13.18 13.66 -23.21
C LYS A 340 12.81 12.79 -21.99
N VAL A 341 11.59 12.97 -21.47
CA VAL A 341 11.14 12.26 -20.27
C VAL A 341 9.79 11.59 -20.51
N ILE A 342 9.76 10.28 -20.34
CA ILE A 342 8.54 9.53 -20.05
C ILE A 342 8.45 9.42 -18.53
N HIS A 343 7.32 9.85 -17.93
CA HIS A 343 7.14 9.81 -16.48
C HIS A 343 5.86 9.06 -16.13
N VAL A 344 6.02 7.91 -15.51
CA VAL A 344 4.95 7.06 -15.01
C VAL A 344 4.88 7.18 -13.50
N ASP A 345 3.74 7.64 -12.99
CA ASP A 345 3.48 7.70 -11.56
C ASP A 345 2.00 7.46 -11.26
N ILE A 346 1.72 6.82 -10.12
CA ILE A 346 0.35 6.59 -9.63
C ILE A 346 -0.29 7.90 -9.12
N ASP A 347 0.55 8.85 -8.69
CA ASP A 347 0.12 10.15 -8.18
C ASP A 347 0.20 11.21 -9.29
N PRO A 348 -0.94 11.71 -9.78
CA PRO A 348 -0.95 12.74 -10.82
C PRO A 348 -0.25 14.04 -10.37
N ALA A 349 -0.12 14.30 -9.07
CA ALA A 349 0.55 15.49 -8.55
C ALA A 349 2.08 15.45 -8.72
N GLU A 350 2.67 14.29 -8.90
CA GLU A 350 4.12 14.16 -9.16
C GLU A 350 4.49 14.45 -10.62
N LEU A 351 3.54 14.28 -11.54
CA LEU A 351 3.80 14.48 -12.98
C LEU A 351 4.04 15.96 -13.31
N GLY A 352 5.24 16.28 -13.75
CA GLY A 352 5.63 17.66 -14.10
C GLY A 352 5.93 18.57 -12.90
N LYS A 353 5.90 18.05 -11.68
CA LYS A 353 6.15 18.82 -10.45
C LYS A 353 7.59 19.35 -10.37
N VAL A 354 8.57 18.52 -10.66
CA VAL A 354 10.00 18.87 -10.62
C VAL A 354 10.57 18.97 -12.03
N ARG A 355 10.34 17.99 -12.87
CA ARG A 355 10.79 17.93 -14.26
C ARG A 355 9.60 17.75 -15.19
N ASN A 356 9.51 18.57 -16.24
CA ASN A 356 8.47 18.40 -17.25
C ASN A 356 8.61 17.05 -17.96
N ALA A 357 7.50 16.34 -18.11
CA ALA A 357 7.44 15.09 -18.84
C ALA A 357 6.95 15.35 -20.29
N ASN A 358 7.64 14.78 -21.27
CA ASN A 358 7.18 14.76 -22.66
C ASN A 358 5.96 13.82 -22.78
N VAL A 359 6.03 12.67 -22.12
CA VAL A 359 4.93 11.71 -22.03
C VAL A 359 4.61 11.42 -20.57
N PRO A 360 3.67 12.18 -19.95
CA PRO A 360 3.17 11.87 -18.63
C PRO A 360 2.14 10.74 -18.69
N ILE A 361 2.24 9.76 -17.79
CA ILE A 361 1.31 8.63 -17.66
C ILE A 361 0.93 8.47 -16.19
N VAL A 362 -0.33 8.75 -15.86
CA VAL A 362 -0.90 8.40 -14.54
C VAL A 362 -1.29 6.94 -14.58
N GLY A 363 -0.77 6.14 -13.65
CA GLY A 363 -1.12 4.73 -13.53
C GLY A 363 -0.20 3.95 -12.59
N ASP A 364 -0.63 2.77 -12.21
CA ASP A 364 0.18 1.81 -11.49
C ASP A 364 1.36 1.36 -12.36
N ALA A 365 2.57 1.32 -11.78
CA ALA A 365 3.78 1.03 -12.54
C ALA A 365 3.73 -0.34 -13.20
N LYS A 366 3.15 -1.36 -12.55
CA LYS A 366 3.03 -2.70 -13.13
C LYS A 366 2.09 -2.73 -14.31
N GLU A 367 0.86 -2.21 -14.14
CA GLU A 367 -0.14 -2.16 -15.22
C GLU A 367 0.38 -1.38 -16.44
N VAL A 368 1.08 -0.26 -16.20
CA VAL A 368 1.66 0.55 -17.29
C VAL A 368 2.81 -0.17 -18.00
N ILE A 369 3.72 -0.84 -17.27
CA ILE A 369 4.82 -1.59 -17.88
C ILE A 369 4.29 -2.77 -18.71
N GLU A 370 3.33 -3.53 -18.18
CA GLU A 370 2.68 -4.64 -18.90
C GLU A 370 2.01 -4.14 -20.20
N ALA A 371 1.32 -3.01 -20.16
CA ALA A 371 0.73 -2.41 -21.33
C ALA A 371 1.77 -1.85 -22.33
N LEU A 372 2.90 -1.32 -21.84
CA LEU A 372 4.04 -0.91 -22.69
C LEU A 372 4.66 -2.10 -23.41
N LEU A 373 4.87 -3.24 -22.74
CA LEU A 373 5.38 -4.46 -23.34
C LEU A 373 4.51 -4.91 -24.52
N VAL A 374 3.18 -4.93 -24.33
CA VAL A 374 2.21 -5.27 -25.38
C VAL A 374 2.31 -4.32 -26.58
N ASP A 375 2.39 -3.02 -26.34
CA ASP A 375 2.48 -2.04 -27.45
C ASP A 375 3.86 -2.06 -28.11
N LEU A 376 4.96 -2.31 -27.39
CA LEU A 376 6.28 -2.51 -27.95
C LEU A 376 6.33 -3.72 -28.90
N GLU A 377 5.79 -4.86 -28.50
CA GLU A 377 5.68 -6.05 -29.36
C GLU A 377 4.85 -5.77 -30.61
N ARG A 378 3.70 -5.12 -30.46
CA ARG A 378 2.82 -4.75 -31.57
C ARG A 378 3.51 -3.83 -32.59
N LEU A 379 4.42 -2.97 -32.14
CA LEU A 379 5.19 -2.06 -32.99
C LEU A 379 6.41 -2.72 -33.61
N GLY A 380 6.72 -4.00 -33.30
CA GLY A 380 7.83 -4.77 -33.84
C GLY A 380 9.00 -4.98 -32.85
N GLY A 381 8.89 -4.48 -31.64
CA GLY A 381 9.85 -4.77 -30.56
C GLY A 381 11.29 -4.45 -30.90
N ALA A 382 12.18 -5.38 -30.54
CA ALA A 382 13.62 -5.24 -30.77
C ALA A 382 14.03 -5.20 -32.28
N GLU A 383 13.17 -5.67 -33.19
CA GLU A 383 13.47 -5.70 -34.63
C GLU A 383 13.43 -4.30 -35.28
N VAL A 384 12.59 -3.40 -34.70
CA VAL A 384 12.41 -2.03 -35.21
C VAL A 384 13.04 -0.97 -34.30
N ALA A 385 13.50 -1.36 -33.11
CA ALA A 385 14.16 -0.47 -32.19
C ALA A 385 15.49 0.05 -32.75
N THR A 386 15.84 1.29 -32.42
CA THR A 386 17.17 1.84 -32.72
C THR A 386 18.23 0.96 -32.04
N ASP A 387 19.31 0.63 -32.82
CA ASP A 387 20.45 -0.10 -32.25
C ASP A 387 21.21 0.77 -31.23
N ILE A 388 21.13 0.38 -29.96
CA ILE A 388 21.79 1.06 -28.84
C ILE A 388 23.11 0.38 -28.41
N SER A 389 23.69 -0.48 -29.25
CA SER A 389 24.93 -1.21 -28.92
C SER A 389 26.10 -0.27 -28.59
N ALA A 390 26.25 0.82 -29.35
CA ALA A 390 27.25 1.85 -29.09
C ALA A 390 27.07 2.55 -27.76
N TRP A 391 25.82 2.84 -27.42
CA TRP A 391 25.47 3.40 -26.11
C TRP A 391 25.82 2.44 -24.97
N ARG A 392 25.43 1.18 -25.06
CA ARG A 392 25.78 0.15 -24.07
C ARG A 392 27.28 -0.03 -23.92
N SER A 393 28.03 -0.07 -25.03
CA SER A 393 29.49 -0.15 -24.98
C SER A 393 30.10 1.05 -24.26
N THR A 394 29.57 2.25 -24.49
CA THR A 394 29.99 3.46 -23.77
C THR A 394 29.77 3.35 -22.27
N VAL A 395 28.57 2.90 -21.88
CA VAL A 395 28.19 2.74 -20.46
C VAL A 395 29.03 1.67 -19.78
N SER A 396 29.25 0.51 -20.43
CA SER A 396 30.12 -0.55 -19.92
C SER A 396 31.56 -0.09 -19.72
N GLY A 397 32.09 0.72 -20.68
CA GLY A 397 33.40 1.32 -20.51
C GLY A 397 33.53 2.27 -19.34
N TRP A 398 32.43 2.93 -18.93
CA TRP A 398 32.42 3.71 -17.67
C TRP A 398 32.40 2.82 -16.43
N GLN A 399 31.66 1.70 -16.44
CA GLN A 399 31.64 0.73 -15.33
C GLN A 399 33.04 0.12 -15.11
N GLU A 400 33.72 -0.25 -16.19
CA GLU A 400 35.09 -0.78 -16.11
C GLU A 400 36.10 0.26 -15.59
N LYS A 401 35.97 1.51 -16.03
CA LYS A 401 36.90 2.59 -15.68
C LYS A 401 36.69 3.13 -14.28
N PHE A 402 35.44 3.13 -13.81
CA PHE A 402 35.04 3.71 -12.52
C PHE A 402 34.22 2.70 -11.70
N PRO A 403 34.83 1.52 -11.37
CA PRO A 403 34.13 0.53 -10.56
C PRO A 403 33.88 1.08 -9.15
N LEU A 404 32.82 0.58 -8.49
CA LEU A 404 32.70 0.79 -7.06
C LEU A 404 33.82 0.03 -6.35
N SER A 405 34.59 0.73 -5.55
CA SER A 405 35.69 0.18 -4.75
C SER A 405 35.67 0.76 -3.35
N TYR A 406 35.99 0.00 -2.35
CA TYR A 406 36.17 0.39 -0.95
C TYR A 406 37.37 -0.31 -0.34
#